data_27b9558af15ddb5d8b87d2073395371b
#
_entry.id   27b9558af15ddb5d8b87d2073395371b
#
_cell.length_a   1.000
_cell.length_b   1.000
_cell.length_c   1.000
_cell.angle_alpha   90.00
_cell.angle_beta   90.00
_cell.angle_gamma   90.00
#
_symmetry.space_group_name_H-M   'P 1'
#
loop_
_entity.id
_entity.type
_entity.pdbx_description
1 polymer ?
#
loop_
_entity_poly.entity_id
_entity_poly.type
_entity_poly.pdbx_seq_one_letter_code
_entity_poly.pdbx_strand_id
1 'polypeptide(L)'
;DTIPMHHDLAGNTDRWGSKMESFIFPIIILLITLFWNILICIYEKKAVKSQNEKEQMEARTSAKLLSIVGISQAIMFGVLHYFILYASFQQAIVNGSKATIDIAKVSCILCGIMLIVLGNYMTKSKKNAVIGLRTSWSIFNDNTWRKSNRFGAICIIIAGGLTVVTSAFANGIISTIFLLLYIIVASVLAVIYSKKVYDNERKKEQNI
;
A
#
# COMPACT_ATOMS: atom_id res chain seq x y z
N ASP A 1 -6.70 -33.83 -9.81
CA ASP A 1 -7.71 -32.93 -9.24
C ASP A 1 -7.34 -31.48 -9.54
N THR A 2 -8.15 -30.80 -10.35
CA THR A 2 -8.04 -29.38 -10.66
C THR A 2 -8.94 -28.55 -9.77
N ILE A 3 -8.49 -27.33 -9.45
CA ILE A 3 -9.25 -26.32 -8.67
C ILE A 3 -9.28 -25.00 -9.42
N PRO A 4 -10.27 -24.13 -9.16
CA PRO A 4 -10.27 -22.77 -9.69
C PRO A 4 -9.04 -22.00 -9.19
N MET A 5 -8.25 -21.44 -10.11
CA MET A 5 -7.00 -20.73 -9.80
C MET A 5 -7.05 -19.24 -10.09
N HIS A 6 -7.93 -18.82 -10.98
CA HIS A 6 -8.12 -17.42 -11.32
C HIS A 6 -9.60 -17.13 -11.60
N HIS A 7 -10.02 -15.93 -11.18
CA HIS A 7 -11.36 -15.42 -11.43
C HIS A 7 -11.24 -14.03 -12.07
N ASP A 8 -12.10 -13.75 -13.03
CA ASP A 8 -12.25 -12.41 -13.58
C ASP A 8 -12.86 -11.43 -12.55
N LEU A 9 -12.92 -10.14 -12.88
CA LEU A 9 -13.50 -9.12 -12.00
C LEU A 9 -15.00 -9.32 -11.74
N ALA A 10 -15.70 -10.14 -12.54
CA ALA A 10 -17.10 -10.50 -12.36
C ALA A 10 -17.26 -11.78 -11.52
N GLY A 11 -16.15 -12.38 -11.08
CA GLY A 11 -16.11 -13.60 -10.26
C GLY A 11 -16.25 -14.90 -11.05
N ASN A 12 -16.21 -14.87 -12.39
CA ASN A 12 -16.23 -16.10 -13.18
C ASN A 12 -14.85 -16.74 -13.19
N THR A 13 -14.80 -18.07 -13.10
CA THR A 13 -13.54 -18.80 -13.22
C THR A 13 -13.10 -18.84 -14.68
N ASP A 14 -11.96 -18.26 -14.97
CA ASP A 14 -11.36 -18.23 -16.30
C ASP A 14 -10.09 -19.10 -16.39
N ARG A 15 -9.60 -19.61 -15.25
CA ARG A 15 -8.47 -20.54 -15.23
C ARG A 15 -8.63 -21.61 -14.15
N TRP A 16 -8.43 -22.86 -14.55
CA TRP A 16 -8.34 -24.03 -13.68
C TRP A 16 -6.89 -24.53 -13.64
N GLY A 17 -6.44 -25.04 -12.52
CA GLY A 17 -5.09 -25.55 -12.37
C GLY A 17 -4.97 -26.65 -11.32
N SER A 18 -3.77 -27.18 -11.17
CA SER A 18 -3.47 -28.20 -10.15
C SER A 18 -3.52 -27.62 -8.75
N LYS A 19 -3.95 -28.38 -7.76
CA LYS A 19 -3.87 -28.02 -6.34
C LYS A 19 -2.48 -27.56 -5.91
N MET A 20 -1.44 -28.08 -6.55
CA MET A 20 -0.04 -27.71 -6.25
C MET A 20 0.25 -26.24 -6.63
N GLU A 21 -0.46 -25.68 -7.59
CA GLU A 21 -0.29 -24.27 -7.98
C GLU A 21 -0.74 -23.30 -6.88
N SER A 22 -1.59 -23.74 -5.94
CA SER A 22 -1.98 -22.90 -4.81
C SER A 22 -0.81 -22.54 -3.88
N PHE A 23 0.32 -23.28 -3.93
CA PHE A 23 1.53 -22.95 -3.21
C PHE A 23 2.33 -21.80 -3.82
N ILE A 24 2.07 -21.43 -5.07
CA ILE A 24 2.77 -20.31 -5.75
C ILE A 24 2.57 -19.01 -4.97
N PHE A 25 1.35 -18.73 -4.53
CA PHE A 25 1.06 -17.49 -3.81
C PHE A 25 1.77 -17.37 -2.45
N PRO A 26 1.76 -18.38 -1.56
CA PRO A 26 2.59 -18.41 -0.37
C PRO A 26 4.09 -18.24 -0.64
N ILE A 27 4.61 -18.87 -1.70
CA ILE A 27 6.02 -18.71 -2.10
C ILE A 27 6.31 -17.26 -2.46
N ILE A 28 5.44 -16.60 -3.23
CA ILE A 28 5.56 -15.18 -3.56
C ILE A 28 5.55 -14.33 -2.29
N ILE A 29 4.66 -14.61 -1.33
CA ILE A 29 4.61 -13.88 -0.04
C ILE A 29 5.94 -14.03 0.70
N LEU A 30 6.51 -15.23 0.75
CA LEU A 30 7.81 -15.47 1.39
C LEU A 30 8.94 -14.71 0.69
N LEU A 31 8.99 -14.70 -0.63
CA LEU A 31 9.99 -13.95 -1.40
C LEU A 31 9.88 -12.44 -1.17
N ILE A 32 8.67 -11.88 -1.14
CA ILE A 32 8.43 -10.47 -0.84
C ILE A 32 8.85 -10.17 0.62
N THR A 33 8.52 -11.04 1.56
CA THR A 33 8.92 -10.88 2.96
C THR A 33 10.44 -10.91 3.11
N LEU A 34 11.12 -11.80 2.41
CA LEU A 34 12.58 -11.84 2.37
C LEU A 34 13.17 -10.56 1.79
N PHE A 35 12.60 -10.04 0.71
CA PHE A 35 13.00 -8.77 0.11
C PHE A 35 12.92 -7.62 1.13
N TRP A 36 11.80 -7.49 1.86
CA TRP A 36 11.66 -6.48 2.91
C TRP A 36 12.70 -6.64 4.02
N ASN A 37 12.95 -7.88 4.48
CA ASN A 37 13.97 -8.15 5.50
C ASN A 37 15.36 -7.72 5.04
N ILE A 38 15.73 -7.99 3.79
CA ILE A 38 17.00 -7.54 3.22
C ILE A 38 17.11 -6.01 3.27
N LEU A 39 16.07 -5.29 2.84
CA LEU A 39 16.07 -3.83 2.88
C LEU A 39 16.17 -3.29 4.31
N ILE A 40 15.44 -3.88 5.26
CA ILE A 40 15.50 -3.51 6.67
C ILE A 40 16.92 -3.66 7.19
N CYS A 41 17.57 -4.81 6.96
CA CYS A 41 18.96 -5.05 7.36
C CYS A 41 19.96 -4.06 6.74
N ILE A 42 19.74 -3.64 5.49
CA ILE A 42 20.58 -2.62 4.83
C ILE A 42 20.47 -1.28 5.58
N TYR A 43 19.25 -0.83 5.90
CA TYR A 43 19.04 0.43 6.60
C TYR A 43 19.50 0.38 8.06
N GLU A 44 19.34 -0.74 8.76
CA GLU A 44 19.88 -0.95 10.12
C GLU A 44 21.39 -0.89 10.12
N LYS A 45 22.06 -1.58 9.19
CA LYS A 45 23.52 -1.50 9.04
C LYS A 45 23.99 -0.08 8.71
N LYS A 46 23.24 0.65 7.86
CA LYS A 46 23.53 2.05 7.57
C LYS A 46 23.43 2.91 8.82
N ALA A 47 22.40 2.69 9.64
CA ALA A 47 22.21 3.40 10.90
C ALA A 47 23.34 3.19 11.91
N VAL A 48 23.88 1.97 11.97
CA VAL A 48 25.00 1.63 12.89
C VAL A 48 26.34 2.22 12.38
N LYS A 49 26.54 2.27 11.06
CA LYS A 49 27.80 2.72 10.46
C LYS A 49 27.91 4.24 10.33
N SER A 50 26.80 4.96 10.35
CA SER A 50 26.82 6.43 10.18
C SER A 50 27.37 7.11 11.42
N GLN A 51 28.31 8.05 11.23
CA GLN A 51 28.83 8.92 12.27
C GLN A 51 27.99 10.19 12.44
N ASN A 52 27.06 10.47 11.53
CA ASN A 52 26.20 11.64 11.55
C ASN A 52 24.86 11.27 12.19
N GLU A 53 24.52 11.89 13.30
CA GLU A 53 23.27 11.65 14.04
C GLU A 53 22.01 11.81 13.17
N LYS A 54 22.00 12.78 12.23
CA LYS A 54 20.89 12.98 11.31
C LYS A 54 20.71 11.79 10.38
N GLU A 55 21.80 11.32 9.75
CA GLU A 55 21.77 10.15 8.87
C GLU A 55 21.42 8.87 9.62
N GLN A 56 21.93 8.71 10.84
CA GLN A 56 21.59 7.58 11.70
C GLN A 56 20.09 7.55 12.00
N MET A 57 19.49 8.71 12.36
CA MET A 57 18.08 8.81 12.63
C MET A 57 17.22 8.57 11.39
N GLU A 58 17.62 9.09 10.22
CA GLU A 58 16.95 8.85 8.95
C GLU A 58 16.97 7.36 8.57
N ALA A 59 18.10 6.68 8.76
CA ALA A 59 18.24 5.26 8.47
C ALA A 59 17.38 4.40 9.42
N ARG A 60 17.39 4.67 10.72
CA ARG A 60 16.53 3.97 11.71
C ARG A 60 15.05 4.18 11.41
N THR A 61 14.67 5.42 11.05
CA THR A 61 13.28 5.72 10.66
C THR A 61 12.88 4.93 9.42
N SER A 62 13.77 4.86 8.43
CA SER A 62 13.54 4.09 7.20
C SER A 62 13.39 2.59 7.49
N ALA A 63 14.26 2.00 8.32
CA ALA A 63 14.15 0.59 8.72
C ALA A 63 12.81 0.30 9.41
N LYS A 64 12.41 1.15 10.36
CA LYS A 64 11.13 1.02 11.06
C LYS A 64 9.94 1.09 10.10
N LEU A 65 9.96 2.04 9.14
CA LEU A 65 8.88 2.19 8.16
C LEU A 65 8.80 0.97 7.22
N LEU A 66 9.95 0.45 6.77
CA LEU A 66 10.02 -0.77 5.97
C LEU A 66 9.46 -1.99 6.72
N SER A 67 9.76 -2.12 8.02
CA SER A 67 9.19 -3.19 8.85
C SER A 67 7.66 -3.11 8.90
N ILE A 68 7.10 -1.90 9.08
CA ILE A 68 5.66 -1.69 9.11
C ILE A 68 5.02 -2.04 7.76
N VAL A 69 5.61 -1.57 6.66
CA VAL A 69 5.14 -1.87 5.30
C VAL A 69 5.19 -3.37 5.04
N GLY A 70 6.33 -4.02 5.34
CA GLY A 70 6.53 -5.46 5.12
C GLY A 70 5.54 -6.30 5.91
N ILE A 71 5.35 -6.02 7.21
CA ILE A 71 4.39 -6.73 8.05
C ILE A 71 2.96 -6.50 7.55
N SER A 72 2.57 -5.25 7.27
CA SER A 72 1.22 -4.94 6.78
C SER A 72 0.92 -5.64 5.46
N GLN A 73 1.90 -5.69 4.54
CA GLN A 73 1.76 -6.37 3.26
C GLN A 73 1.69 -7.89 3.42
N ALA A 74 2.50 -8.49 4.30
CA ALA A 74 2.46 -9.92 4.59
C ALA A 74 1.09 -10.33 5.15
N ILE A 75 0.54 -9.55 6.10
CA ILE A 75 -0.80 -9.76 6.65
C ILE A 75 -1.85 -9.62 5.54
N MET A 76 -1.80 -8.55 4.75
CA MET A 76 -2.74 -8.31 3.66
C MET A 76 -2.79 -9.46 2.66
N PHE A 77 -1.63 -9.91 2.19
CA PHE A 77 -1.55 -11.01 1.24
C PHE A 77 -1.89 -12.36 1.86
N GLY A 78 -1.56 -12.59 3.14
CA GLY A 78 -1.96 -13.80 3.85
C GLY A 78 -3.48 -13.90 3.98
N VAL A 79 -4.14 -12.81 4.35
CA VAL A 79 -5.61 -12.75 4.42
C VAL A 79 -6.24 -12.92 3.03
N LEU A 80 -5.68 -12.25 2.01
CA LEU A 80 -6.16 -12.40 0.63
C LEU A 80 -6.04 -13.85 0.15
N HIS A 81 -4.91 -14.50 0.41
CA HIS A 81 -4.69 -15.90 0.05
C HIS A 81 -5.69 -16.84 0.73
N TYR A 82 -5.98 -16.59 2.01
CA TYR A 82 -7.03 -17.35 2.72
C TYR A 82 -8.38 -17.24 1.99
N PHE A 83 -8.80 -16.04 1.61
CA PHE A 83 -10.07 -15.86 0.90
C PHE A 83 -10.07 -16.49 -0.49
N ILE A 84 -8.94 -16.45 -1.21
CA ILE A 84 -8.80 -17.13 -2.51
C ILE A 84 -8.97 -18.64 -2.35
N LEU A 85 -8.27 -19.25 -1.40
CA LEU A 85 -8.39 -20.69 -1.12
C LEU A 85 -9.81 -21.07 -0.69
N TYR A 86 -10.40 -20.27 0.21
CA TYR A 86 -11.76 -20.50 0.68
C TYR A 86 -12.77 -20.42 -0.46
N ALA A 87 -12.69 -19.42 -1.34
CA ALA A 87 -13.54 -19.29 -2.51
C ALA A 87 -13.39 -20.47 -3.48
N SER A 88 -12.15 -20.89 -3.75
CA SER A 88 -11.85 -22.05 -4.61
C SER A 88 -12.40 -23.35 -4.02
N PHE A 89 -12.28 -23.54 -2.70
CA PHE A 89 -12.80 -24.71 -2.00
C PHE A 89 -14.33 -24.77 -2.03
N GLN A 90 -14.99 -23.67 -1.71
CA GLN A 90 -16.46 -23.57 -1.76
C GLN A 90 -17.00 -23.79 -3.17
N GLN A 91 -16.34 -23.23 -4.17
CA GLN A 91 -16.73 -23.43 -5.57
C GLN A 91 -16.59 -24.90 -6.01
N ALA A 92 -15.53 -25.57 -5.57
CA ALA A 92 -15.33 -26.98 -5.87
C ALA A 92 -16.44 -27.88 -5.25
N ILE A 93 -16.91 -27.55 -4.03
CA ILE A 93 -18.02 -28.29 -3.37
C ILE A 93 -19.34 -28.11 -4.14
N VAL A 94 -19.63 -26.88 -4.57
CA VAL A 94 -20.91 -26.56 -5.22
C VAL A 94 -20.92 -26.90 -6.70
N ASN A 95 -19.76 -27.27 -7.30
CA ASN A 95 -19.55 -27.42 -8.74
C ASN A 95 -20.04 -26.20 -9.54
N GLY A 96 -19.87 -24.99 -8.95
CA GLY A 96 -20.31 -23.74 -9.54
C GLY A 96 -19.31 -23.16 -10.54
N SER A 97 -19.79 -22.31 -11.46
CA SER A 97 -18.95 -21.59 -12.41
C SER A 97 -18.43 -20.24 -11.89
N LYS A 98 -18.95 -19.79 -10.72
CA LYS A 98 -18.58 -18.51 -10.10
C LYS A 98 -18.04 -18.70 -8.70
N ALA A 99 -17.10 -17.83 -8.33
CA ALA A 99 -16.64 -17.74 -6.96
C ALA A 99 -17.80 -17.35 -6.02
N THR A 100 -17.85 -17.99 -4.85
CA THR A 100 -18.83 -17.69 -3.80
C THR A 100 -18.53 -16.37 -3.08
N ILE A 101 -17.29 -15.88 -3.21
CA ILE A 101 -16.83 -14.63 -2.63
C ILE A 101 -16.29 -13.76 -3.75
N ASP A 102 -16.64 -12.49 -3.74
CA ASP A 102 -16.09 -11.47 -4.62
C ASP A 102 -14.66 -11.10 -4.17
N ILE A 103 -13.66 -11.78 -4.74
CA ILE A 103 -12.23 -11.61 -4.41
C ILE A 103 -11.75 -10.20 -4.74
N ALA A 104 -12.26 -9.58 -5.82
CA ALA A 104 -11.91 -8.21 -6.18
C ALA A 104 -12.39 -7.22 -5.10
N LYS A 105 -13.60 -7.40 -4.58
CA LYS A 105 -14.14 -6.64 -3.45
C LYS A 105 -13.28 -6.80 -2.19
N VAL A 106 -12.92 -8.02 -1.82
CA VAL A 106 -12.04 -8.31 -0.67
C VAL A 106 -10.67 -7.63 -0.86
N SER A 107 -10.09 -7.74 -2.05
CA SER A 107 -8.81 -7.09 -2.38
C SER A 107 -8.89 -5.57 -2.20
N CYS A 108 -9.96 -4.93 -2.66
CA CYS A 108 -10.17 -3.48 -2.50
C CYS A 108 -10.28 -3.08 -1.02
N ILE A 109 -11.01 -3.84 -0.20
CA ILE A 109 -11.11 -3.60 1.25
C ILE A 109 -9.73 -3.66 1.90
N LEU A 110 -8.96 -4.71 1.61
CA LEU A 110 -7.62 -4.90 2.16
C LEU A 110 -6.65 -3.79 1.70
N CYS A 111 -6.71 -3.39 0.43
CA CYS A 111 -5.95 -2.25 -0.10
C CYS A 111 -6.34 -0.94 0.60
N GLY A 112 -7.63 -0.68 0.82
CA GLY A 112 -8.11 0.48 1.53
C GLY A 112 -7.59 0.55 2.97
N ILE A 113 -7.62 -0.58 3.69
CA ILE A 113 -7.04 -0.69 5.04
C ILE A 113 -5.53 -0.42 5.01
N MET A 114 -4.82 -0.98 4.04
CA MET A 114 -3.39 -0.73 3.90
C MET A 114 -3.07 0.74 3.61
N LEU A 115 -3.84 1.42 2.78
CA LEU A 115 -3.70 2.86 2.53
C LEU A 115 -3.88 3.68 3.82
N ILE A 116 -4.86 3.33 4.67
CA ILE A 116 -5.06 3.98 5.98
C ILE A 116 -3.83 3.78 6.87
N VAL A 117 -3.32 2.55 6.97
CA VAL A 117 -2.12 2.24 7.76
C VAL A 117 -0.93 3.04 7.25
N LEU A 118 -0.61 2.97 5.95
CA LEU A 118 0.52 3.68 5.36
C LEU A 118 0.40 5.20 5.54
N GLY A 119 -0.77 5.77 5.31
CA GLY A 119 -1.03 7.19 5.50
C GLY A 119 -0.82 7.62 6.96
N ASN A 120 -1.28 6.83 7.93
CA ASN A 120 -1.08 7.14 9.35
C ASN A 120 0.41 7.21 9.72
N TYR A 121 1.25 6.32 9.20
CA TYR A 121 2.69 6.38 9.42
C TYR A 121 3.36 7.51 8.66
N MET A 122 2.90 7.81 7.45
CA MET A 122 3.40 8.92 6.65
C MET A 122 3.23 10.28 7.33
N THR A 123 2.15 10.51 8.11
CA THR A 123 1.95 11.76 8.86
C THR A 123 3.05 12.04 9.89
N LYS A 124 3.66 10.97 10.43
CA LYS A 124 4.64 11.01 11.52
C LYS A 124 6.08 10.91 11.03
N SER A 125 6.28 10.62 9.74
CA SER A 125 7.60 10.36 9.21
C SER A 125 8.40 11.64 9.02
N LYS A 126 9.61 11.68 9.61
CA LYS A 126 10.64 12.65 9.25
C LYS A 126 11.10 12.39 7.82
N LYS A 127 11.85 13.33 7.23
CA LYS A 127 12.45 13.12 5.90
C LYS A 127 13.22 11.79 5.89
N ASN A 128 12.86 10.89 4.98
CA ASN A 128 13.40 9.54 4.88
C ASN A 128 13.43 9.08 3.42
N ALA A 129 14.10 7.95 3.14
CA ALA A 129 14.28 7.45 1.78
C ALA A 129 13.13 6.56 1.27
N VAL A 130 12.14 6.21 2.11
CA VAL A 130 11.21 5.11 1.83
C VAL A 130 9.79 5.58 1.58
N ILE A 131 9.19 6.31 2.53
CA ILE A 131 7.78 6.71 2.49
C ILE A 131 7.67 8.23 2.45
N GLY A 132 6.79 8.70 1.59
CA GLY A 132 6.42 10.11 1.51
C GLY A 132 6.20 10.59 0.09
N LEU A 133 5.54 11.72 -0.02
CA LEU A 133 5.38 12.46 -1.26
C LEU A 133 6.73 13.07 -1.65
N ARG A 134 7.31 12.57 -2.75
CA ARG A 134 8.67 12.94 -3.21
C ARG A 134 8.60 13.68 -4.55
N THR A 135 8.23 14.93 -4.47
CA THR A 135 8.33 15.87 -5.58
C THR A 135 9.52 16.82 -5.34
N SER A 136 10.04 17.48 -6.39
CA SER A 136 11.04 18.53 -6.25
C SER A 136 10.59 19.62 -5.26
N TRP A 137 9.30 19.83 -5.13
CA TRP A 137 8.71 20.81 -4.22
C TRP A 137 8.71 20.33 -2.76
N SER A 138 8.33 19.07 -2.54
CA SER A 138 8.23 18.52 -1.17
C SER A 138 9.58 18.33 -0.51
N ILE A 139 10.63 18.01 -1.29
CA ILE A 139 11.98 17.75 -0.77
C ILE A 139 12.84 19.02 -0.60
N PHE A 140 12.31 20.20 -0.96
CA PHE A 140 13.04 21.46 -0.94
C PHE A 140 13.67 21.76 0.42
N ASN A 141 12.88 21.77 1.49
CA ASN A 141 13.36 21.88 2.86
C ASN A 141 12.51 21.05 3.83
N ASP A 142 12.88 20.99 5.11
CA ASP A 142 12.18 20.18 6.13
C ASP A 142 10.74 20.65 6.38
N ASN A 143 10.45 21.94 6.17
CA ASN A 143 9.10 22.50 6.35
C ASN A 143 8.19 22.11 5.19
N THR A 144 8.69 22.23 3.93
CA THR A 144 7.96 21.77 2.75
C THR A 144 7.71 20.26 2.81
N TRP A 145 8.72 19.47 3.23
CA TRP A 145 8.56 18.04 3.45
C TRP A 145 7.43 17.74 4.43
N ARG A 146 7.50 18.31 5.63
CA ARG A 146 6.54 18.05 6.70
C ARG A 146 5.11 18.40 6.31
N LYS A 147 4.89 19.59 5.72
CA LYS A 147 3.55 20.05 5.32
C LYS A 147 2.99 19.22 4.18
N SER A 148 3.79 18.98 3.12
CA SER A 148 3.35 18.20 1.95
C SER A 148 3.02 16.76 2.32
N ASN A 149 3.88 16.12 3.12
CA ASN A 149 3.66 14.74 3.52
C ASN A 149 2.49 14.58 4.50
N ARG A 150 2.28 15.53 5.40
CA ARG A 150 1.11 15.50 6.29
C ARG A 150 -0.20 15.62 5.51
N PHE A 151 -0.27 16.53 4.54
CA PHE A 151 -1.45 16.69 3.70
C PHE A 151 -1.66 15.47 2.79
N GLY A 152 -0.62 15.01 2.09
CA GLY A 152 -0.70 13.82 1.25
C GLY A 152 -1.13 12.57 2.02
N ALA A 153 -0.63 12.40 3.25
CA ALA A 153 -1.04 11.32 4.14
C ALA A 153 -2.53 11.37 4.50
N ILE A 154 -3.07 12.56 4.79
CA ILE A 154 -4.51 12.74 5.05
C ILE A 154 -5.31 12.36 3.81
N CYS A 155 -4.89 12.79 2.62
CA CYS A 155 -5.55 12.41 1.37
C CYS A 155 -5.57 10.89 1.15
N ILE A 156 -4.46 10.20 1.43
CA ILE A 156 -4.36 8.73 1.31
C ILE A 156 -5.24 8.03 2.34
N ILE A 157 -5.29 8.51 3.58
CA ILE A 157 -6.18 7.96 4.63
C ILE A 157 -7.65 8.09 4.21
N ILE A 158 -8.04 9.27 3.70
CA ILE A 158 -9.40 9.49 3.21
C ILE A 158 -9.71 8.58 2.02
N ALA A 159 -8.79 8.48 1.04
CA ALA A 159 -8.95 7.58 -0.09
C ALA A 159 -9.11 6.12 0.35
N GLY A 160 -8.30 5.65 1.31
CA GLY A 160 -8.42 4.32 1.89
C GLY A 160 -9.76 4.09 2.59
N GLY A 161 -10.20 5.06 3.41
CA GLY A 161 -11.50 5.00 4.10
C GLY A 161 -12.67 4.96 3.12
N LEU A 162 -12.67 5.83 2.10
CA LEU A 162 -13.68 5.82 1.04
C LEU A 162 -13.68 4.50 0.27
N THR A 163 -12.49 3.94 -0.01
CA THR A 163 -12.39 2.63 -0.66
C THR A 163 -13.04 1.53 0.18
N VAL A 164 -12.76 1.46 1.47
CA VAL A 164 -13.36 0.46 2.38
C VAL A 164 -14.89 0.61 2.39
N VAL A 165 -15.39 1.83 2.56
CA VAL A 165 -16.82 2.10 2.58
C VAL A 165 -17.48 1.75 1.25
N THR A 166 -16.93 2.22 0.13
CA THR A 166 -17.47 1.89 -1.21
C THR A 166 -17.49 0.39 -1.44
N SER A 167 -16.39 -0.30 -1.10
CA SER A 167 -16.29 -1.76 -1.29
C SER A 167 -17.21 -2.54 -0.35
N ALA A 168 -17.64 -2.00 0.78
CA ALA A 168 -18.64 -2.65 1.64
C ALA A 168 -19.99 -2.82 0.92
N PHE A 169 -20.39 -1.85 0.10
CA PHE A 169 -21.70 -1.79 -0.56
C PHE A 169 -21.69 -2.12 -2.06
N ALA A 170 -20.55 -1.93 -2.76
CA ALA A 170 -20.41 -2.15 -4.18
C ALA A 170 -19.85 -3.56 -4.49
N ASN A 171 -19.98 -3.99 -5.76
CA ASN A 171 -19.29 -5.18 -6.26
C ASN A 171 -17.81 -4.89 -6.56
N GLY A 172 -17.02 -5.94 -6.87
CA GLY A 172 -15.58 -5.84 -7.09
C GLY A 172 -15.18 -4.92 -8.24
N ILE A 173 -15.94 -4.90 -9.34
CA ILE A 173 -15.67 -4.02 -10.50
C ILE A 173 -15.79 -2.55 -10.09
N ILE A 174 -16.93 -2.19 -9.49
CA ILE A 174 -17.19 -0.82 -9.03
C ILE A 174 -16.17 -0.42 -7.96
N SER A 175 -15.87 -1.30 -7.01
CA SER A 175 -14.87 -1.09 -5.96
C SER A 175 -13.48 -0.80 -6.54
N THR A 176 -13.07 -1.53 -7.58
CA THR A 176 -11.78 -1.33 -8.24
C THR A 176 -11.71 0.02 -8.96
N ILE A 177 -12.77 0.40 -9.68
CA ILE A 177 -12.84 1.70 -10.36
C ILE A 177 -12.72 2.84 -9.34
N PHE A 178 -13.48 2.78 -8.24
CA PHE A 178 -13.44 3.81 -7.21
C PHE A 178 -12.12 3.84 -6.44
N LEU A 179 -11.50 2.69 -6.15
CA LEU A 179 -10.16 2.63 -5.56
C LEU A 179 -9.15 3.42 -6.41
N LEU A 180 -9.10 3.14 -7.71
CA LEU A 180 -8.20 3.83 -8.63
C LEU A 180 -8.50 5.33 -8.69
N LEU A 181 -9.77 5.70 -8.80
CA LEU A 181 -10.21 7.10 -8.81
C LEU A 181 -9.77 7.84 -7.53
N TYR A 182 -10.00 7.25 -6.35
CA TYR A 182 -9.63 7.88 -5.07
C TYR A 182 -8.12 8.05 -4.94
N ILE A 183 -7.31 7.07 -5.37
CA ILE A 183 -5.84 7.17 -5.37
C ILE A 183 -5.37 8.27 -6.31
N ILE A 184 -5.92 8.37 -7.52
CA ILE A 184 -5.57 9.40 -8.50
C ILE A 184 -5.90 10.79 -7.93
N VAL A 185 -7.12 10.98 -7.43
CA VAL A 185 -7.54 12.27 -6.85
C VAL A 185 -6.67 12.64 -5.66
N ALA A 186 -6.42 11.71 -4.74
CA ALA A 186 -5.55 11.94 -3.58
C ALA A 186 -4.14 12.34 -3.99
N SER A 187 -3.58 11.68 -5.01
CA SER A 187 -2.24 11.97 -5.53
C SER A 187 -2.16 13.35 -6.18
N VAL A 188 -3.14 13.70 -7.01
CA VAL A 188 -3.21 15.02 -7.67
C VAL A 188 -3.32 16.14 -6.64
N LEU A 189 -4.22 16.01 -5.65
CA LEU A 189 -4.37 16.98 -4.57
C LEU A 189 -3.08 17.15 -3.76
N ALA A 190 -2.40 16.04 -3.44
CA ALA A 190 -1.14 16.07 -2.71
C ALA A 190 -0.04 16.79 -3.48
N VAL A 191 0.07 16.57 -4.79
CA VAL A 191 1.05 17.23 -5.67
C VAL A 191 0.77 18.73 -5.78
N ILE A 192 -0.49 19.13 -6.02
CA ILE A 192 -0.90 20.55 -6.10
C ILE A 192 -0.59 21.27 -4.79
N TYR A 193 -0.95 20.65 -3.65
CA TYR A 193 -0.67 21.23 -2.34
C TYR A 193 0.83 21.35 -2.07
N SER A 194 1.63 20.35 -2.48
CA SER A 194 3.09 20.38 -2.34
C SER A 194 3.71 21.57 -3.09
N LYS A 195 3.25 21.85 -4.31
CA LYS A 195 3.67 23.05 -5.08
C LYS A 195 3.30 24.33 -4.35
N LYS A 196 2.06 24.46 -3.88
CA LYS A 196 1.61 25.64 -3.12
C LYS A 196 2.47 25.91 -1.87
N VAL A 197 2.82 24.85 -1.13
CA VAL A 197 3.69 24.98 0.04
C VAL A 197 5.08 25.45 -0.34
N TYR A 198 5.65 24.91 -1.42
CA TYR A 198 6.93 25.31 -1.95
C TYR A 198 6.96 26.80 -2.37
N ASP A 199 5.97 27.25 -3.15
CA ASP A 199 5.87 28.64 -3.61
C ASP A 199 5.79 29.63 -2.43
N ASN A 200 5.07 29.25 -1.37
CA ASN A 200 4.97 30.06 -0.15
C ASN A 200 6.29 30.13 0.63
N GLU A 201 7.03 29.03 0.72
CA GLU A 201 8.33 29.01 1.43
C GLU A 201 9.38 29.79 0.64
N ARG A 202 9.42 29.65 -0.68
CA ARG A 202 10.35 30.39 -1.54
C ARG A 202 10.15 31.91 -1.48
N LYS A 203 8.88 32.37 -1.42
CA LYS A 203 8.58 33.80 -1.25
C LYS A 203 9.10 34.35 0.08
N LYS A 204 9.06 33.56 1.16
CA LYS A 204 9.60 33.97 2.46
C LYS A 204 11.12 34.11 2.44
N GLU A 205 11.83 33.20 1.76
CA GLU A 205 13.29 33.26 1.63
C GLU A 205 13.76 34.47 0.78
N GLN A 206 12.92 34.94 -0.17
CA GLN A 206 13.21 36.12 -0.99
C GLN A 206 12.93 37.45 -0.26
N ASN A 207 12.15 37.44 0.81
CA ASN A 207 11.79 38.64 1.58
C ASN A 207 12.64 38.83 2.86
N ILE A 208 13.66 37.99 3.06
CA ILE A 208 14.69 38.07 4.10
C ILE A 208 16.01 38.57 3.48
#